data_cebf0359c37f2c8ea019dd74e2857819
#
_entry.id   cebf0359c37f2c8ea019dd74e2857819
#
_cell.length_a   1.000
_cell.length_b   1.000
_cell.length_c   1.000
_cell.angle_alpha   90.00
_cell.angle_beta   90.00
_cell.angle_gamma   90.00
#
_symmetry.space_group_name_H-M   'P 1'
#
loop_
_entity.id
_entity.type
_entity.pdbx_description
1 polymer ?
#
loop_
_entity_poly.entity_id
_entity_poly.type
_entity_poly.pdbx_seq_one_letter_code
_entity_poly.pdbx_strand_id
1 'polypeptide(L)'
;MNIDKNTKDKKQELLAYFRDRASEFLTDVKTKFAATQSDKRARAINEKLNQTKDNLIATLLQKAEKEKWTNQEKLETILMITYCHIVVMIESRNSVRPYEYMDFSRRVGELWDPFCKLCFYYPINDVSLFVPPLFSEVKKKLTDEIIEYIDNLNISDEEKQELKSYYDKVWSLVTSGEIQLELDLHFTSNEQKYVVDFKSGFGSNEKGNTNRLLLVATIYQNLDDNFKCLLFVRAEENNSYFNTLKNSGIWEAYCGSEAYQKINEYSGYNLKNWIETNIDWENDFNAETTQHLTDNNLLQYLLW
;
A
#
# COMPACT_ATOMS: atom_id res chain seq x y z
N MET A 1 5.61 -6.43 -26.42
CA MET A 1 4.64 -7.50 -26.06
C MET A 1 3.24 -7.06 -26.47
N ASN A 2 2.46 -7.94 -27.08
CA ASN A 2 1.04 -7.66 -27.38
C ASN A 2 0.20 -8.11 -26.18
N ILE A 3 -0.59 -7.18 -25.61
CA ILE A 3 -1.46 -7.44 -24.46
C ILE A 3 -2.87 -7.72 -24.97
N ASP A 4 -3.49 -8.80 -24.46
CA ASP A 4 -4.87 -9.19 -24.72
C ASP A 4 -5.49 -9.82 -23.44
N LYS A 5 -6.77 -10.21 -23.50
CA LYS A 5 -7.47 -10.83 -22.37
C LYS A 5 -6.81 -12.12 -21.86
N ASN A 6 -6.05 -12.81 -22.71
CA ASN A 6 -5.34 -14.05 -22.35
C ASN A 6 -3.94 -13.75 -21.76
N THR A 7 -3.54 -12.48 -21.65
CA THR A 7 -2.24 -12.11 -21.07
C THR A 7 -2.12 -12.57 -19.62
N LYS A 8 -3.23 -12.66 -18.89
CA LYS A 8 -3.29 -13.20 -17.54
C LYS A 8 -2.80 -14.66 -17.45
N ASP A 9 -2.87 -15.42 -18.54
CA ASP A 9 -2.46 -16.83 -18.62
C ASP A 9 -1.04 -16.99 -19.20
N LYS A 10 -0.36 -15.89 -19.54
CA LYS A 10 0.94 -15.88 -20.22
C LYS A 10 2.09 -15.54 -19.27
N LYS A 11 2.11 -16.15 -18.08
CA LYS A 11 3.13 -15.88 -17.05
C LYS A 11 4.56 -15.98 -17.60
N GLN A 12 4.89 -17.05 -18.30
CA GLN A 12 6.24 -17.27 -18.82
C GLN A 12 6.64 -16.26 -19.90
N GLU A 13 5.71 -15.83 -20.75
CA GLU A 13 5.96 -14.77 -21.74
C GLU A 13 6.22 -13.42 -21.06
N LEU A 14 5.47 -13.12 -19.98
CA LEU A 14 5.67 -11.89 -19.19
C LEU A 14 7.01 -11.91 -18.44
N LEU A 15 7.38 -13.02 -17.82
CA LEU A 15 8.70 -13.17 -17.18
C LEU A 15 9.82 -12.98 -18.18
N ALA A 16 9.75 -13.63 -19.35
CA ALA A 16 10.72 -13.46 -20.42
C ALA A 16 10.80 -11.98 -20.87
N TYR A 17 9.66 -11.35 -21.11
CA TYR A 17 9.62 -9.93 -21.51
C TYR A 17 10.29 -9.00 -20.49
N PHE A 18 10.00 -9.15 -19.18
CA PHE A 18 10.63 -8.33 -18.16
C PHE A 18 12.12 -8.64 -17.99
N ARG A 19 12.55 -9.91 -18.13
CA ARG A 19 13.97 -10.32 -18.10
C ARG A 19 14.77 -9.73 -19.27
N ASP A 20 14.20 -9.70 -20.47
CA ASP A 20 14.82 -9.05 -21.63
C ASP A 20 15.04 -7.56 -21.37
N ARG A 21 14.02 -6.86 -20.86
CA ARG A 21 14.16 -5.43 -20.49
C ARG A 21 15.20 -5.25 -19.38
N ALA A 22 15.16 -6.09 -18.36
CA ALA A 22 16.13 -6.04 -17.24
C ALA A 22 17.56 -6.22 -17.73
N SER A 23 17.80 -7.12 -18.68
CA SER A 23 19.14 -7.35 -19.27
C SER A 23 19.67 -6.10 -19.98
N GLU A 24 18.81 -5.42 -20.78
CA GLU A 24 19.16 -4.15 -21.40
C GLU A 24 19.52 -3.08 -20.35
N PHE A 25 18.69 -2.96 -19.30
CA PHE A 25 18.89 -1.98 -18.24
C PHE A 25 20.12 -2.27 -17.39
N LEU A 26 20.40 -3.53 -17.11
CA LEU A 26 21.61 -3.96 -16.39
C LEU A 26 22.89 -3.57 -17.14
N THR A 27 22.89 -3.69 -18.46
CA THR A 27 24.01 -3.26 -19.30
C THR A 27 24.22 -1.75 -19.20
N ASP A 28 23.17 -0.95 -19.38
CA ASP A 28 23.21 0.50 -19.25
C ASP A 28 23.71 0.96 -17.86
N VAL A 29 23.17 0.33 -16.81
CA VAL A 29 23.47 0.72 -15.43
C VAL A 29 24.90 0.37 -15.05
N LYS A 30 25.44 -0.78 -15.55
CA LYS A 30 26.84 -1.17 -15.34
C LYS A 30 27.82 -0.24 -16.03
N THR A 31 27.44 0.35 -17.18
CA THR A 31 28.28 1.36 -17.86
C THR A 31 28.21 2.73 -17.16
N LYS A 32 27.05 3.09 -16.62
CA LYS A 32 26.81 4.42 -15.98
C LYS A 32 27.36 4.54 -14.57
N PHE A 33 27.36 3.45 -13.79
CA PHE A 33 27.76 3.46 -12.39
C PHE A 33 28.86 2.43 -12.11
N ALA A 34 29.84 2.83 -11.29
CA ALA A 34 30.91 1.93 -10.85
C ALA A 34 30.35 0.74 -10.01
N ALA A 35 31.10 -0.37 -9.93
CA ALA A 35 30.70 -1.54 -9.14
C ALA A 35 30.45 -1.21 -7.66
N THR A 36 31.23 -0.30 -7.11
CA THR A 36 31.10 0.21 -5.73
C THR A 36 29.82 1.01 -5.46
N GLN A 37 29.08 1.39 -6.52
CA GLN A 37 27.81 2.15 -6.43
C GLN A 37 26.59 1.22 -6.59
N SER A 38 26.62 0.04 -5.94
CA SER A 38 25.57 -0.98 -6.06
C SER A 38 24.16 -0.46 -5.73
N ASP A 39 24.04 0.45 -4.75
CA ASP A 39 22.74 1.08 -4.40
C ASP A 39 22.18 1.93 -5.53
N LYS A 40 23.03 2.71 -6.21
CA LYS A 40 22.61 3.51 -7.36
C LYS A 40 22.20 2.62 -8.53
N ARG A 41 22.93 1.52 -8.73
CA ARG A 41 22.58 0.50 -9.74
C ARG A 41 21.21 -0.09 -9.45
N ALA A 42 21.00 -0.57 -8.23
CA ALA A 42 19.74 -1.19 -7.81
C ALA A 42 18.54 -0.23 -7.96
N ARG A 43 18.70 1.03 -7.53
CA ARG A 43 17.66 2.06 -7.67
C ARG A 43 17.32 2.34 -9.12
N ALA A 44 18.34 2.56 -9.97
CA ALA A 44 18.14 2.86 -11.39
C ALA A 44 17.46 1.70 -12.15
N ILE A 45 17.77 0.43 -11.80
CA ILE A 45 17.10 -0.74 -12.39
C ILE A 45 15.64 -0.79 -11.96
N ASN A 46 15.36 -0.61 -10.66
CA ASN A 46 14.00 -0.63 -10.15
C ASN A 46 13.13 0.48 -10.79
N GLU A 47 13.67 1.68 -10.95
CA GLU A 47 12.97 2.80 -11.62
C GLU A 47 12.60 2.45 -13.07
N LYS A 48 13.55 1.91 -13.84
CA LYS A 48 13.31 1.52 -15.25
C LYS A 48 12.31 0.36 -15.37
N LEU A 49 12.38 -0.64 -14.48
CA LEU A 49 11.43 -1.75 -14.46
C LEU A 49 10.03 -1.29 -14.04
N ASN A 50 9.92 -0.39 -13.05
CA ASN A 50 8.64 0.21 -12.67
C ASN A 50 8.03 0.97 -13.85
N GLN A 51 8.81 1.82 -14.53
CA GLN A 51 8.34 2.53 -15.71
C GLN A 51 7.88 1.58 -16.83
N THR A 52 8.58 0.46 -17.02
CA THR A 52 8.20 -0.58 -18.00
C THR A 52 6.84 -1.19 -17.64
N LYS A 53 6.66 -1.56 -16.36
CA LYS A 53 5.37 -2.07 -15.84
C LYS A 53 4.25 -1.05 -16.03
N ASP A 54 4.48 0.20 -15.64
CA ASP A 54 3.46 1.26 -15.70
C ASP A 54 3.04 1.55 -17.15
N ASN A 55 3.98 1.59 -18.09
CA ASN A 55 3.69 1.72 -19.52
C ASN A 55 2.88 0.54 -20.07
N LEU A 56 3.20 -0.68 -19.59
CA LEU A 56 2.48 -1.89 -20.00
C LEU A 56 1.04 -1.88 -19.50
N ILE A 57 0.83 -1.48 -18.23
CA ILE A 57 -0.50 -1.34 -17.61
C ILE A 57 -1.28 -0.21 -18.32
N ALA A 58 -0.66 0.94 -18.63
CA ALA A 58 -1.31 2.02 -19.36
C ALA A 58 -1.81 1.56 -20.74
N THR A 59 -0.98 0.81 -21.46
CA THR A 59 -1.35 0.22 -22.75
C THR A 59 -2.52 -0.78 -22.62
N LEU A 60 -2.48 -1.62 -21.58
CA LEU A 60 -3.56 -2.54 -21.25
C LEU A 60 -4.88 -1.78 -21.01
N LEU A 61 -4.86 -0.75 -20.17
CA LEU A 61 -6.07 0.00 -19.82
C LEU A 61 -6.70 0.69 -21.03
N GLN A 62 -5.89 1.30 -21.92
CA GLN A 62 -6.38 1.87 -23.16
C GLN A 62 -7.05 0.83 -24.07
N LYS A 63 -6.48 -0.38 -24.15
CA LYS A 63 -7.06 -1.48 -24.93
C LYS A 63 -8.32 -2.01 -24.27
N ALA A 64 -8.29 -2.21 -22.95
CA ALA A 64 -9.41 -2.71 -22.17
C ALA A 64 -10.64 -1.79 -22.27
N GLU A 65 -10.44 -0.47 -22.32
CA GLU A 65 -11.52 0.49 -22.55
C GLU A 65 -12.15 0.33 -23.93
N LYS A 66 -11.33 0.25 -24.97
CA LYS A 66 -11.81 0.06 -26.37
C LYS A 66 -12.55 -1.25 -26.54
N GLU A 67 -12.09 -2.32 -25.92
CA GLU A 67 -12.63 -3.67 -26.03
C GLU A 67 -13.67 -4.01 -24.94
N LYS A 68 -13.98 -3.05 -24.07
CA LYS A 68 -14.96 -3.17 -22.96
C LYS A 68 -14.67 -4.36 -22.05
N TRP A 69 -13.44 -4.45 -21.55
CA TRP A 69 -13.08 -5.48 -20.56
C TRP A 69 -13.79 -5.22 -19.23
N THR A 70 -14.19 -6.31 -18.56
CA THR A 70 -14.68 -6.24 -17.19
C THR A 70 -13.58 -5.83 -16.21
N ASN A 71 -13.94 -5.38 -15.02
CA ASN A 71 -12.95 -5.09 -13.97
C ASN A 71 -12.18 -6.34 -13.57
N GLN A 72 -12.81 -7.51 -13.55
CA GLN A 72 -12.13 -8.76 -13.26
C GLN A 72 -11.06 -9.09 -14.32
N GLU A 73 -11.36 -8.96 -15.63
CA GLU A 73 -10.38 -9.19 -16.70
C GLU A 73 -9.20 -8.24 -16.61
N LYS A 74 -9.45 -6.96 -16.27
CA LYS A 74 -8.39 -5.96 -16.03
C LYS A 74 -7.55 -6.36 -14.82
N LEU A 75 -8.20 -6.64 -13.68
CA LEU A 75 -7.55 -6.97 -12.42
C LEU A 75 -6.65 -8.19 -12.55
N GLU A 76 -7.15 -9.31 -13.07
CA GLU A 76 -6.38 -10.54 -13.23
C GLU A 76 -5.15 -10.35 -14.13
N THR A 77 -5.29 -9.56 -15.20
CA THR A 77 -4.17 -9.25 -16.09
C THR A 77 -3.14 -8.34 -15.42
N ILE A 78 -3.58 -7.33 -14.65
CA ILE A 78 -2.70 -6.41 -13.93
C ILE A 78 -1.98 -7.14 -12.79
N LEU A 79 -2.66 -8.03 -12.06
CA LEU A 79 -2.06 -8.87 -11.03
C LEU A 79 -0.92 -9.72 -11.62
N MET A 80 -1.14 -10.36 -12.77
CA MET A 80 -0.13 -11.18 -13.42
C MET A 80 1.07 -10.35 -13.91
N ILE A 81 0.83 -9.20 -14.54
CA ILE A 81 1.89 -8.26 -14.94
C ILE A 81 2.68 -7.79 -13.72
N THR A 82 1.99 -7.42 -12.64
CA THR A 82 2.62 -6.93 -11.42
C THR A 82 3.45 -8.01 -10.74
N TYR A 83 2.94 -9.25 -10.67
CA TYR A 83 3.67 -10.38 -10.12
C TYR A 83 4.97 -10.67 -10.92
N CYS A 84 4.86 -10.81 -12.25
CA CYS A 84 6.05 -11.05 -13.10
C CYS A 84 7.07 -9.91 -13.00
N HIS A 85 6.60 -8.67 -12.92
CA HIS A 85 7.47 -7.51 -12.66
C HIS A 85 8.20 -7.63 -11.31
N ILE A 86 7.50 -8.03 -10.24
CA ILE A 86 8.07 -8.19 -8.89
C ILE A 86 9.16 -9.27 -8.91
N VAL A 87 8.92 -10.42 -9.53
CA VAL A 87 9.91 -11.49 -9.69
C VAL A 87 11.18 -10.94 -10.32
N VAL A 88 11.08 -10.32 -11.50
CA VAL A 88 12.26 -9.85 -12.25
C VAL A 88 12.93 -8.65 -11.58
N MET A 89 12.18 -7.81 -10.87
CA MET A 89 12.75 -6.73 -10.08
C MET A 89 13.60 -7.27 -8.92
N ILE A 90 13.15 -8.31 -8.22
CA ILE A 90 13.91 -8.98 -7.16
C ILE A 90 15.18 -9.62 -7.76
N GLU A 91 15.09 -10.36 -8.87
CA GLU A 91 16.24 -10.93 -9.59
C GLU A 91 17.27 -9.87 -9.96
N SER A 92 16.82 -8.80 -10.59
CA SER A 92 17.68 -7.73 -11.11
C SER A 92 18.39 -6.98 -9.98
N ARG A 93 17.67 -6.70 -8.90
CA ARG A 93 18.25 -6.08 -7.73
C ARG A 93 19.25 -7.01 -7.06
N ASN A 94 18.93 -8.30 -6.92
CA ASN A 94 19.81 -9.30 -6.32
C ASN A 94 21.13 -9.43 -7.09
N SER A 95 21.10 -9.37 -8.43
CA SER A 95 22.29 -9.50 -9.29
C SER A 95 23.30 -8.35 -9.16
N VAL A 96 22.86 -7.16 -8.70
CA VAL A 96 23.75 -5.98 -8.53
C VAL A 96 24.07 -5.68 -7.07
N ARG A 97 23.21 -6.08 -6.17
CA ARG A 97 23.36 -5.98 -4.72
C ARG A 97 22.56 -7.11 -4.06
N PRO A 98 23.19 -8.24 -3.75
CA PRO A 98 22.51 -9.37 -3.14
C PRO A 98 21.74 -8.98 -1.89
N TYR A 99 20.58 -9.57 -1.70
CA TYR A 99 19.73 -9.30 -0.55
C TYR A 99 20.30 -9.88 0.74
N GLU A 100 20.27 -9.07 1.78
CA GLU A 100 20.44 -9.50 3.17
C GLU A 100 19.07 -9.60 3.84
N TYR A 101 18.99 -10.28 4.97
CA TYR A 101 17.77 -10.54 5.72
C TYR A 101 16.86 -9.32 5.91
N MET A 102 17.40 -8.24 6.51
CA MET A 102 16.60 -7.05 6.83
C MET A 102 16.07 -6.33 5.57
N ASP A 103 16.91 -6.22 4.56
CA ASP A 103 16.55 -5.60 3.29
C ASP A 103 15.45 -6.40 2.57
N PHE A 104 15.55 -7.74 2.59
CA PHE A 104 14.61 -8.61 1.89
C PHE A 104 13.25 -8.65 2.59
N SER A 105 13.24 -8.88 3.91
CA SER A 105 12.03 -8.91 4.72
C SER A 105 11.22 -7.61 4.57
N ARG A 106 11.89 -6.46 4.66
CA ARG A 106 11.27 -5.15 4.43
C ARG A 106 10.72 -5.04 3.01
N ARG A 107 11.51 -5.44 2.00
CA ARG A 107 11.11 -5.34 0.59
C ARG A 107 9.85 -6.15 0.29
N VAL A 108 9.77 -7.37 0.78
CA VAL A 108 8.57 -8.21 0.59
C VAL A 108 7.33 -7.57 1.21
N GLY A 109 7.48 -6.96 2.38
CA GLY A 109 6.40 -6.18 3.01
C GLY A 109 5.94 -5.00 2.16
N GLU A 110 6.90 -4.23 1.62
CA GLU A 110 6.61 -3.08 0.73
C GLU A 110 5.91 -3.49 -0.58
N LEU A 111 6.03 -4.73 -1.02
CA LEU A 111 5.42 -5.24 -2.26
C LEU A 111 3.99 -5.75 -2.06
N TRP A 112 3.66 -6.20 -0.85
CA TRP A 112 2.36 -6.79 -0.55
C TRP A 112 1.21 -5.77 -0.58
N ASP A 113 1.40 -4.62 0.03
CA ASP A 113 0.40 -3.56 0.10
C ASP A 113 -0.05 -3.08 -1.29
N PRO A 114 0.82 -2.61 -2.20
CA PRO A 114 0.40 -2.20 -3.53
C PRO A 114 -0.30 -3.31 -4.31
N PHE A 115 0.06 -4.57 -4.05
CA PHE A 115 -0.56 -5.72 -4.69
C PHE A 115 -2.00 -5.93 -4.22
N CYS A 116 -2.25 -5.82 -2.92
CA CYS A 116 -3.60 -5.90 -2.34
C CYS A 116 -4.50 -4.74 -2.79
N LYS A 117 -3.96 -3.53 -2.93
CA LYS A 117 -4.69 -2.34 -3.37
C LYS A 117 -5.26 -2.47 -4.79
N LEU A 118 -4.68 -3.32 -5.64
CA LEU A 118 -5.20 -3.54 -6.99
C LEU A 118 -6.65 -4.02 -6.98
N CYS A 119 -7.07 -4.79 -5.98
CA CYS A 119 -8.44 -5.24 -5.83
C CYS A 119 -9.43 -4.08 -5.63
N PHE A 120 -8.98 -2.99 -5.02
CA PHE A 120 -9.79 -1.79 -4.78
C PHE A 120 -9.70 -0.78 -5.94
N TYR A 121 -8.63 -0.82 -6.73
CA TYR A 121 -8.50 0.00 -7.94
C TYR A 121 -9.33 -0.57 -9.10
N TYR A 122 -9.55 -1.88 -9.11
CA TYR A 122 -10.35 -2.59 -10.12
C TYR A 122 -11.38 -3.50 -9.45
N PRO A 123 -12.29 -2.93 -8.62
CA PRO A 123 -13.21 -3.72 -7.82
C PRO A 123 -14.29 -4.38 -8.68
N ILE A 124 -14.78 -5.52 -8.20
CA ILE A 124 -15.96 -6.19 -8.77
C ILE A 124 -17.23 -5.67 -8.10
N ASN A 125 -17.16 -5.42 -6.79
CA ASN A 125 -18.22 -4.78 -6.03
C ASN A 125 -18.28 -3.27 -6.30
N ASP A 126 -19.35 -2.64 -5.83
CA ASP A 126 -19.50 -1.18 -5.89
C ASP A 126 -18.60 -0.50 -4.84
N VAL A 127 -17.41 -0.17 -5.29
CA VAL A 127 -16.37 0.53 -4.50
C VAL A 127 -15.88 1.72 -5.31
N SER A 128 -15.84 2.88 -4.67
CA SER A 128 -15.27 4.11 -5.24
C SER A 128 -14.17 4.66 -4.34
N LEU A 129 -13.07 5.09 -4.96
CA LEU A 129 -11.96 5.70 -4.23
C LEU A 129 -12.23 7.20 -3.99
N PHE A 130 -11.71 7.73 -2.88
CA PHE A 130 -11.73 9.16 -2.61
C PHE A 130 -10.39 9.65 -2.08
N VAL A 131 -10.18 10.97 -2.17
CA VAL A 131 -9.00 11.64 -1.60
C VAL A 131 -9.38 12.14 -0.20
N PRO A 132 -8.61 11.80 0.84
CA PRO A 132 -8.88 12.27 2.19
C PRO A 132 -8.64 13.78 2.30
N PRO A 133 -9.28 14.47 3.26
CA PRO A 133 -8.99 15.87 3.51
C PRO A 133 -7.58 16.05 4.07
N LEU A 134 -6.96 17.19 3.81
CA LEU A 134 -5.73 17.59 4.48
C LEU A 134 -6.01 17.90 5.94
N PHE A 135 -5.10 17.55 6.84
CA PHE A 135 -5.24 17.88 8.26
C PHE A 135 -5.40 19.40 8.49
N SER A 136 -4.71 20.23 7.71
CA SER A 136 -4.85 21.69 7.75
C SER A 136 -6.25 22.18 7.40
N GLU A 137 -6.95 21.50 6.48
CA GLU A 137 -8.33 21.81 6.11
C GLU A 137 -9.29 21.42 7.22
N VAL A 138 -9.11 20.22 7.81
CA VAL A 138 -9.87 19.77 8.98
C VAL A 138 -9.68 20.72 10.16
N LYS A 139 -8.43 21.07 10.47
CA LYS A 139 -8.12 22.02 11.54
C LYS A 139 -8.79 23.38 11.31
N LYS A 140 -8.72 23.90 10.08
CA LYS A 140 -9.34 25.17 9.73
C LYS A 140 -10.85 25.13 9.93
N LYS A 141 -11.52 24.09 9.41
CA LYS A 141 -12.98 23.91 9.57
C LYS A 141 -13.37 23.90 11.05
N LEU A 142 -12.71 23.09 11.87
CA LEU A 142 -12.97 23.01 13.33
C LEU A 142 -12.68 24.33 14.04
N THR A 143 -11.65 25.08 13.60
CA THR A 143 -11.35 26.41 14.15
C THR A 143 -12.45 27.41 13.83
N ASP A 144 -12.92 27.44 12.59
CA ASP A 144 -13.98 28.33 12.16
C ASP A 144 -15.28 28.03 12.93
N GLU A 145 -15.65 26.77 13.08
CA GLU A 145 -16.85 26.32 13.83
C GLU A 145 -16.79 26.70 15.32
N ILE A 146 -15.65 26.50 16.00
CA ILE A 146 -15.53 26.84 17.42
C ILE A 146 -15.50 28.35 17.65
N ILE A 147 -14.87 29.10 16.74
CA ILE A 147 -14.90 30.58 16.82
C ILE A 147 -16.32 31.11 16.66
N GLU A 148 -17.07 30.60 15.67
CA GLU A 148 -18.47 30.96 15.48
C GLU A 148 -19.30 30.59 16.72
N TYR A 149 -19.10 29.42 17.29
CA TYR A 149 -19.78 29.01 18.52
C TYR A 149 -19.48 29.96 19.68
N ILE A 150 -18.19 30.29 19.92
CA ILE A 150 -17.79 31.24 20.99
C ILE A 150 -18.40 32.61 20.76
N ASP A 151 -18.44 33.11 19.52
CA ASP A 151 -18.97 34.43 19.19
C ASP A 151 -20.46 34.51 19.46
N ASN A 152 -21.20 33.41 19.35
CA ASN A 152 -22.65 33.32 19.63
C ASN A 152 -22.98 33.09 21.11
N LEU A 153 -21.96 32.86 21.99
CA LEU A 153 -22.22 32.72 23.43
C LEU A 153 -22.69 34.08 24.04
N ASN A 154 -23.60 33.98 24.98
CA ASN A 154 -24.11 35.16 25.74
C ASN A 154 -23.22 35.43 26.97
N ILE A 155 -21.95 35.79 26.72
CA ILE A 155 -20.93 36.15 27.71
C ILE A 155 -20.19 37.42 27.27
N SER A 156 -19.34 38.01 28.14
CA SER A 156 -18.58 39.22 27.80
C SER A 156 -17.56 39.00 26.69
N ASP A 157 -17.12 40.06 26.02
CA ASP A 157 -16.12 40.01 24.98
C ASP A 157 -14.78 39.56 25.53
N GLU A 158 -14.46 39.93 26.78
CA GLU A 158 -13.24 39.48 27.48
C GLU A 158 -13.24 37.95 27.66
N GLU A 159 -14.37 37.38 28.10
CA GLU A 159 -14.51 35.92 28.26
C GLU A 159 -14.41 35.18 26.91
N LYS A 160 -14.99 35.74 25.85
CA LYS A 160 -14.86 35.21 24.50
C LYS A 160 -13.39 35.16 24.05
N GLN A 161 -12.64 36.25 24.27
CA GLN A 161 -11.23 36.30 23.92
C GLN A 161 -10.38 35.29 24.74
N GLU A 162 -10.72 35.14 26.02
CA GLU A 162 -10.05 34.13 26.87
C GLU A 162 -10.30 32.71 26.36
N LEU A 163 -11.53 32.35 26.02
CA LEU A 163 -11.87 31.05 25.43
C LEU A 163 -11.10 30.76 24.12
N LYS A 164 -11.08 31.76 23.20
CA LYS A 164 -10.29 31.65 21.95
C LYS A 164 -8.79 31.44 22.24
N SER A 165 -8.24 32.16 23.24
CA SER A 165 -6.85 31.98 23.64
C SER A 165 -6.55 30.58 24.21
N TYR A 166 -7.48 30.00 24.99
CA TYR A 166 -7.34 28.63 25.48
C TYR A 166 -7.41 27.61 24.33
N TYR A 167 -8.28 27.81 23.38
CA TYR A 167 -8.38 26.97 22.19
C TYR A 167 -7.07 26.98 21.38
N ASP A 168 -6.49 28.15 21.14
CA ASP A 168 -5.20 28.29 20.46
C ASP A 168 -4.06 27.62 21.22
N LYS A 169 -4.04 27.70 22.55
CA LYS A 169 -3.07 26.99 23.40
C LYS A 169 -3.17 25.48 23.24
N VAL A 170 -4.39 24.90 23.20
CA VAL A 170 -4.60 23.47 22.97
C VAL A 170 -3.99 23.05 21.63
N TRP A 171 -4.29 23.81 20.56
CA TRP A 171 -3.72 23.51 19.25
C TRP A 171 -2.20 23.67 19.21
N SER A 172 -1.62 24.59 19.95
CA SER A 172 -0.17 24.77 20.02
C SER A 172 0.55 23.53 20.60
N LEU A 173 -0.13 22.76 21.45
CA LEU A 173 0.41 21.52 22.01
C LEU A 173 0.39 20.34 21.00
N VAL A 174 -0.48 20.40 20.01
CA VAL A 174 -0.64 19.33 19.00
C VAL A 174 0.34 19.51 17.82
N THR A 175 0.88 20.71 17.61
CA THR A 175 1.60 21.10 16.40
C THR A 175 3.10 20.87 16.42
N SER A 176 3.60 19.77 16.95
CA SER A 176 5.02 19.42 16.81
C SER A 176 5.37 18.72 15.48
N GLY A 177 4.46 18.63 14.53
CA GLY A 177 4.65 18.02 13.22
C GLY A 177 3.39 18.05 12.38
N GLU A 178 3.54 17.87 11.07
CA GLU A 178 2.42 17.74 10.17
C GLU A 178 1.74 16.39 10.38
N ILE A 179 0.48 16.41 10.83
CA ILE A 179 -0.35 15.20 10.92
C ILE A 179 -0.84 14.87 9.52
N GLN A 180 -0.44 13.71 9.00
CA GLN A 180 -0.93 13.21 7.73
C GLN A 180 -2.12 12.29 7.98
N LEU A 181 -3.30 12.71 7.49
CA LEU A 181 -4.53 11.92 7.50
C LEU A 181 -4.53 10.88 6.38
N GLU A 182 -3.72 11.07 5.35
CA GLU A 182 -3.58 10.10 4.27
C GLU A 182 -3.04 8.78 4.80
N LEU A 183 -3.82 7.74 4.62
CA LEU A 183 -3.47 6.35 4.86
C LEU A 183 -3.25 5.65 3.52
N ASP A 184 -3.03 4.36 3.56
CA ASP A 184 -2.66 3.59 2.37
C ASP A 184 -3.76 3.50 1.32
N LEU A 185 -5.05 3.52 1.74
CA LEU A 185 -6.19 3.43 0.84
C LEU A 185 -7.43 4.11 1.46
N HIS A 186 -8.23 4.75 0.61
CA HIS A 186 -9.49 5.40 1.00
C HIS A 186 -10.56 5.04 0.00
N PHE A 187 -11.67 4.43 0.48
CA PHE A 187 -12.75 4.02 -0.40
C PHE A 187 -14.12 4.17 0.26
N THR A 188 -15.14 4.27 -0.59
CA THR A 188 -16.56 4.22 -0.19
C THR A 188 -17.19 2.95 -0.74
N SER A 189 -17.95 2.27 0.09
CA SER A 189 -18.80 1.14 -0.28
C SER A 189 -20.10 1.22 0.49
N ASN A 190 -21.25 1.07 -0.19
CA ASN A 190 -22.59 1.19 0.41
C ASN A 190 -22.74 2.48 1.25
N GLU A 191 -22.34 3.63 0.71
CA GLU A 191 -22.40 4.96 1.34
C GLU A 191 -21.51 5.11 2.60
N GLN A 192 -20.84 4.05 3.04
CA GLN A 192 -19.88 4.07 4.15
C GLN A 192 -18.48 4.38 3.66
N LYS A 193 -17.81 5.36 4.29
CA LYS A 193 -16.41 5.69 4.01
C LYS A 193 -15.47 4.85 4.85
N TYR A 194 -14.43 4.34 4.21
CA TYR A 194 -13.39 3.52 4.82
C TYR A 194 -12.02 4.13 4.60
N VAL A 195 -11.21 4.13 5.64
CA VAL A 195 -9.80 4.48 5.61
C VAL A 195 -9.00 3.27 6.03
N VAL A 196 -7.97 2.93 5.25
CA VAL A 196 -7.27 1.65 5.38
C VAL A 196 -5.78 1.86 5.50
N ASP A 197 -5.16 1.15 6.44
CA ASP A 197 -3.71 1.02 6.53
C ASP A 197 -3.33 -0.46 6.32
N PHE A 198 -2.26 -0.71 5.53
CA PHE A 198 -1.74 -2.04 5.27
C PHE A 198 -0.40 -2.23 5.97
N LYS A 199 -0.20 -3.39 6.59
CA LYS A 199 1.05 -3.74 7.26
C LYS A 199 1.51 -5.15 6.91
N SER A 200 2.81 -5.34 6.74
CA SER A 200 3.37 -6.68 6.58
C SER A 200 3.31 -7.51 7.87
N GLY A 201 3.35 -6.86 9.02
CA GLY A 201 3.29 -7.44 10.36
C GLY A 201 3.70 -6.43 11.41
N PHE A 202 3.42 -6.72 12.68
CA PHE A 202 3.81 -5.90 13.82
C PHE A 202 4.99 -6.51 14.55
N GLY A 203 6.15 -5.83 14.51
CA GLY A 203 7.39 -6.17 15.18
C GLY A 203 7.65 -5.34 16.44
N SER A 204 8.84 -5.48 17.04
CA SER A 204 9.21 -4.86 18.31
C SER A 204 9.26 -3.31 18.29
N ASN A 205 9.43 -2.69 17.13
CA ASN A 205 9.65 -1.24 17.01
C ASN A 205 8.41 -0.46 16.54
N GLU A 206 7.20 -1.02 16.68
CA GLU A 206 5.97 -0.44 16.12
C GLU A 206 5.26 0.57 17.04
N LYS A 207 5.81 0.91 18.21
CA LYS A 207 5.17 1.84 19.18
C LYS A 207 4.80 3.18 18.54
N GLY A 208 5.74 3.80 17.81
CA GLY A 208 5.49 5.10 17.17
C GLY A 208 4.40 5.03 16.10
N ASN A 209 4.42 3.99 15.29
CA ASN A 209 3.43 3.76 14.24
C ASN A 209 2.04 3.44 14.83
N THR A 210 1.98 2.63 15.90
CA THR A 210 0.73 2.34 16.62
C THR A 210 0.09 3.63 17.16
N ASN A 211 0.89 4.49 17.78
CA ASN A 211 0.40 5.78 18.31
C ASN A 211 -0.09 6.69 17.17
N ARG A 212 0.63 6.73 16.02
CA ARG A 212 0.19 7.48 14.84
C ARG A 212 -1.15 6.98 14.33
N LEU A 213 -1.32 5.67 14.20
CA LEU A 213 -2.57 5.07 13.73
C LEU A 213 -3.73 5.35 14.68
N LEU A 214 -3.53 5.26 16.00
CA LEU A 214 -4.56 5.63 16.98
C LEU A 214 -4.96 7.10 16.85
N LEU A 215 -3.99 8.00 16.71
CA LEU A 215 -4.26 9.44 16.54
C LEU A 215 -5.06 9.71 15.26
N VAL A 216 -4.63 9.17 14.13
CA VAL A 216 -5.29 9.37 12.83
C VAL A 216 -6.73 8.83 12.86
N ALA A 217 -6.94 7.63 13.40
CA ALA A 217 -8.28 7.06 13.51
C ALA A 217 -9.19 7.86 14.45
N THR A 218 -8.65 8.37 15.57
CA THR A 218 -9.40 9.25 16.48
C THR A 218 -9.85 10.53 15.76
N ILE A 219 -8.99 11.10 14.90
CA ILE A 219 -9.38 12.28 14.10
C ILE A 219 -10.52 11.91 13.15
N TYR A 220 -10.42 10.80 12.41
CA TYR A 220 -11.48 10.37 11.49
C TYR A 220 -12.82 10.12 12.20
N GLN A 221 -12.81 9.53 13.41
CA GLN A 221 -14.04 9.33 14.19
C GLN A 221 -14.71 10.62 14.64
N ASN A 222 -13.96 11.71 14.74
CA ASN A 222 -14.48 13.02 15.14
C ASN A 222 -14.83 13.93 13.94
N LEU A 223 -14.67 13.43 12.71
CA LEU A 223 -15.19 14.10 11.53
C LEU A 223 -16.69 13.80 11.39
N ASP A 224 -17.45 14.76 10.81
CA ASP A 224 -18.91 14.62 10.59
C ASP A 224 -19.27 13.45 9.67
N ASP A 225 -18.33 13.03 8.84
CA ASP A 225 -18.47 11.86 7.97
C ASP A 225 -18.23 10.57 8.77
N ASN A 226 -19.14 9.63 8.71
CA ASN A 226 -19.06 8.34 9.38
C ASN A 226 -17.94 7.45 8.79
N PHE A 227 -16.70 7.68 9.22
CA PHE A 227 -15.55 6.90 8.78
C PHE A 227 -15.37 5.62 9.59
N LYS A 228 -15.01 4.53 8.90
CA LYS A 228 -14.50 3.29 9.51
C LYS A 228 -13.03 3.11 9.19
N CYS A 229 -12.25 2.76 10.19
CA CYS A 229 -10.82 2.54 10.07
C CYS A 229 -10.52 1.05 9.99
N LEU A 230 -9.93 0.60 8.88
CA LEU A 230 -9.58 -0.79 8.61
C LEU A 230 -8.06 -0.98 8.63
N LEU A 231 -7.59 -2.01 9.32
CA LEU A 231 -6.20 -2.40 9.31
C LEU A 231 -6.06 -3.81 8.75
N PHE A 232 -5.36 -3.95 7.64
CA PHE A 232 -5.03 -5.24 7.03
C PHE A 232 -3.57 -5.58 7.29
N VAL A 233 -3.34 -6.73 7.89
CA VAL A 233 -2.00 -7.21 8.26
C VAL A 233 -1.72 -8.53 7.58
N ARG A 234 -0.59 -8.63 6.85
CA ARG A 234 -0.22 -9.85 6.13
C ARG A 234 0.08 -11.03 7.05
N ALA A 235 0.88 -10.77 8.11
CA ALA A 235 1.32 -11.82 9.01
C ALA A 235 0.16 -12.36 9.86
N GLU A 236 0.07 -13.70 10.00
CA GLU A 236 -0.89 -14.35 10.91
C GLU A 236 -0.56 -14.04 12.37
N GLU A 237 0.73 -14.11 12.75
CA GLU A 237 1.20 -13.86 14.09
C GLU A 237 1.70 -12.42 14.23
N ASN A 238 1.19 -11.74 15.24
CA ASN A 238 1.51 -10.35 15.52
C ASN A 238 1.71 -10.15 17.03
N ASN A 239 2.42 -9.08 17.40
CA ASN A 239 2.71 -8.75 18.79
C ASN A 239 1.59 -7.93 19.47
N SER A 240 1.86 -7.45 20.69
CA SER A 240 0.93 -6.66 21.51
C SER A 240 0.49 -5.34 20.86
N TYR A 241 1.27 -4.76 19.93
CA TYR A 241 0.90 -3.52 19.25
C TYR A 241 -0.28 -3.71 18.29
N PHE A 242 -0.33 -4.85 17.59
CA PHE A 242 -1.52 -5.22 16.82
C PHE A 242 -2.74 -5.38 17.73
N ASN A 243 -2.59 -6.08 18.86
CA ASN A 243 -3.68 -6.25 19.83
C ASN A 243 -4.14 -4.90 20.42
N THR A 244 -3.24 -3.94 20.60
CA THR A 244 -3.59 -2.57 21.03
C THR A 244 -4.53 -1.91 20.03
N LEU A 245 -4.24 -2.00 18.74
CA LEU A 245 -5.11 -1.46 17.69
C LEU A 245 -6.44 -2.23 17.60
N LYS A 246 -6.39 -3.56 17.57
CA LYS A 246 -7.58 -4.42 17.49
C LYS A 246 -8.54 -4.20 18.68
N ASN A 247 -8.02 -3.97 19.86
CA ASN A 247 -8.81 -3.76 21.08
C ASN A 247 -9.14 -2.28 21.35
N SER A 248 -8.71 -1.36 20.50
CA SER A 248 -8.95 0.08 20.71
C SER A 248 -10.41 0.49 20.52
N GLY A 249 -11.21 -0.33 19.84
CA GLY A 249 -12.59 -0.01 19.48
C GLY A 249 -12.73 0.98 18.32
N ILE A 250 -11.58 1.50 17.79
CA ILE A 250 -11.56 2.46 16.66
C ILE A 250 -11.00 1.86 15.38
N TRP A 251 -10.26 0.77 15.46
CA TRP A 251 -9.77 0.00 14.33
C TRP A 251 -10.48 -1.35 14.21
N GLU A 252 -11.00 -1.65 13.02
CA GLU A 252 -11.34 -3.02 12.63
C GLU A 252 -10.08 -3.65 12.05
N ALA A 253 -9.36 -4.44 12.88
CA ALA A 253 -8.04 -4.98 12.52
C ALA A 253 -8.10 -6.47 12.21
N TYR A 254 -7.64 -6.84 11.02
CA TYR A 254 -7.64 -8.19 10.48
C TYR A 254 -6.23 -8.61 10.08
N CYS A 255 -5.85 -9.87 10.35
CA CYS A 255 -4.53 -10.38 9.99
C CYS A 255 -4.62 -11.71 9.23
N GLY A 256 -3.58 -12.03 8.47
CA GLY A 256 -3.46 -13.25 7.70
C GLY A 256 -4.67 -13.55 6.84
N SER A 257 -5.22 -14.73 7.00
CA SER A 257 -6.39 -15.20 6.24
C SER A 257 -7.63 -14.32 6.43
N GLU A 258 -7.86 -13.75 7.63
CA GLU A 258 -8.96 -12.82 7.86
C GLU A 258 -8.81 -11.54 7.03
N ALA A 259 -7.60 -11.01 6.87
CA ALA A 259 -7.35 -9.83 6.04
C ALA A 259 -7.72 -10.09 4.58
N TYR A 260 -7.33 -11.22 4.01
CA TYR A 260 -7.73 -11.58 2.64
C TYR A 260 -9.23 -11.81 2.49
N GLN A 261 -9.88 -12.40 3.50
CA GLN A 261 -11.33 -12.57 3.50
C GLN A 261 -12.05 -11.21 3.43
N LYS A 262 -11.57 -10.23 4.20
CA LYS A 262 -12.12 -8.86 4.20
C LYS A 262 -11.83 -8.10 2.91
N ILE A 263 -10.63 -8.26 2.33
CA ILE A 263 -10.32 -7.72 1.00
C ILE A 263 -11.30 -8.26 -0.04
N ASN A 264 -11.60 -9.58 -0.01
CA ASN A 264 -12.60 -10.19 -0.89
C ASN A 264 -14.01 -9.62 -0.63
N GLU A 265 -14.42 -9.53 0.63
CA GLU A 265 -15.74 -9.01 1.01
C GLU A 265 -16.00 -7.60 0.45
N TYR A 266 -15.01 -6.69 0.57
CA TYR A 266 -15.14 -5.33 0.05
C TYR A 266 -14.99 -5.26 -1.46
N SER A 267 -13.92 -5.83 -2.02
CA SER A 267 -13.59 -5.69 -3.44
C SER A 267 -14.39 -6.60 -4.37
N GLY A 268 -14.93 -7.69 -3.84
CA GLY A 268 -15.60 -8.76 -4.61
C GLY A 268 -14.63 -9.72 -5.27
N TYR A 269 -13.30 -9.65 -4.99
CA TYR A 269 -12.28 -10.47 -5.63
C TYR A 269 -11.53 -11.35 -4.63
N ASN A 270 -11.52 -12.68 -4.88
CA ASN A 270 -10.79 -13.62 -4.05
C ASN A 270 -9.27 -13.61 -4.36
N LEU A 271 -8.60 -12.58 -3.83
CA LEU A 271 -7.16 -12.39 -4.02
C LEU A 271 -6.35 -13.56 -3.48
N LYS A 272 -6.74 -14.15 -2.35
CA LYS A 272 -6.02 -15.29 -1.75
C LYS A 272 -5.98 -16.48 -2.69
N ASN A 273 -7.12 -16.84 -3.28
CA ASN A 273 -7.18 -17.92 -4.27
C ASN A 273 -6.33 -17.62 -5.52
N TRP A 274 -6.32 -16.35 -5.96
CA TRP A 274 -5.49 -15.97 -7.10
C TRP A 274 -3.99 -16.15 -6.77
N ILE A 275 -3.55 -15.73 -5.58
CA ILE A 275 -2.17 -15.90 -5.08
C ILE A 275 -1.80 -17.38 -5.07
N GLU A 276 -2.62 -18.22 -4.43
CA GLU A 276 -2.38 -19.67 -4.30
C GLU A 276 -2.33 -20.39 -5.65
N THR A 277 -3.06 -19.89 -6.66
CA THR A 277 -3.10 -20.50 -8.00
C THR A 277 -1.96 -20.06 -8.90
N ASN A 278 -1.52 -18.80 -8.78
CA ASN A 278 -0.67 -18.16 -9.80
C ASN A 278 0.75 -17.87 -9.32
N ILE A 279 0.98 -17.69 -8.02
CA ILE A 279 2.30 -17.36 -7.47
C ILE A 279 3.08 -18.64 -7.17
N ASP A 280 4.26 -18.75 -7.75
CA ASP A 280 5.20 -19.84 -7.50
C ASP A 280 6.62 -19.28 -7.46
N TRP A 281 6.97 -18.66 -6.34
CA TRP A 281 8.25 -17.99 -6.18
C TRP A 281 9.46 -18.88 -6.44
N GLU A 282 9.42 -20.14 -6.00
CA GLU A 282 10.55 -21.06 -6.12
C GLU A 282 10.86 -21.42 -7.57
N ASN A 283 9.82 -21.59 -8.39
CA ASN A 283 9.97 -21.98 -9.80
C ASN A 283 10.00 -20.77 -10.75
N ASP A 284 9.48 -19.62 -10.33
CA ASP A 284 9.42 -18.43 -11.17
C ASP A 284 10.69 -17.56 -11.09
N PHE A 285 11.49 -17.66 -10.01
CA PHE A 285 12.82 -17.04 -9.99
C PHE A 285 13.83 -17.75 -10.88
N ASN A 286 14.83 -17.00 -11.37
CA ASN A 286 16.00 -17.61 -12.02
C ASN A 286 16.86 -18.39 -11.00
N ALA A 287 17.64 -19.34 -11.48
CA ALA A 287 18.42 -20.26 -10.66
C ALA A 287 19.39 -19.53 -9.68
N GLU A 288 20.01 -18.43 -10.11
CA GLU A 288 20.93 -17.63 -9.28
C GLU A 288 20.21 -17.01 -8.07
N THR A 289 19.04 -16.42 -8.32
CA THR A 289 18.24 -15.79 -7.26
C THR A 289 17.67 -16.86 -6.32
N THR A 290 17.10 -17.94 -6.85
CA THR A 290 16.60 -19.06 -6.03
C THR A 290 17.69 -19.61 -5.13
N GLN A 291 18.88 -19.85 -5.66
CA GLN A 291 20.01 -20.35 -4.88
C GLN A 291 20.40 -19.38 -3.76
N HIS A 292 20.53 -18.08 -4.09
CA HIS A 292 20.88 -17.06 -3.10
C HIS A 292 19.83 -16.95 -1.98
N LEU A 293 18.54 -16.92 -2.32
CA LEU A 293 17.46 -16.82 -1.34
C LEU A 293 17.37 -18.08 -0.47
N THR A 294 17.63 -19.26 -1.03
CA THR A 294 17.66 -20.53 -0.29
C THR A 294 18.83 -20.57 0.69
N ASP A 295 20.06 -20.29 0.22
CA ASP A 295 21.27 -20.33 1.02
C ASP A 295 21.24 -19.38 2.21
N ASN A 296 20.49 -18.27 2.09
CA ASN A 296 20.32 -17.26 3.13
C ASN A 296 19.01 -17.38 3.90
N ASN A 297 18.22 -18.44 3.71
CA ASN A 297 16.91 -18.68 4.34
C ASN A 297 15.92 -17.52 4.12
N LEU A 298 15.89 -16.90 2.94
CA LEU A 298 15.07 -15.72 2.64
C LEU A 298 13.71 -16.08 2.02
N LEU A 299 13.56 -17.26 1.39
CA LEU A 299 12.31 -17.69 0.76
C LEU A 299 11.11 -17.67 1.70
N GLN A 300 11.32 -17.96 2.99
CA GLN A 300 10.27 -17.94 4.02
C GLN A 300 9.55 -16.58 4.17
N TYR A 301 10.13 -15.48 3.69
CA TYR A 301 9.50 -14.14 3.74
C TYR A 301 8.55 -13.88 2.56
N LEU A 302 8.59 -14.71 1.51
CA LEU A 302 7.72 -14.60 0.33
C LEU A 302 6.33 -15.22 0.54
N LEU A 303 5.99 -15.55 1.76
CA LEU A 303 4.65 -16.03 2.14
C LEU A 303 3.65 -14.86 2.11
N TRP A 304 2.73 -14.88 1.15
CA TRP A 304 1.64 -13.91 0.98
C TRP A 304 0.28 -14.57 1.20
#